data_f855848745dd001ade28b75b8ef89791
#
_entry.id   f855848745dd001ade28b75b8ef89791
#
_cell.length_a   1.000
_cell.length_b   1.000
_cell.length_c   1.000
_cell.angle_alpha   90.00
_cell.angle_beta   90.00
_cell.angle_gamma   90.00
#
_symmetry.space_group_name_H-M   'P 1'
#
loop_
_entity.id
_entity.type
_entity.pdbx_description
1 polymer ?
#
loop_
_entity_poly.entity_id
_entity_poly.type
_entity_poly.pdbx_seq_one_letter_code
_entity_poly.pdbx_strand_id
1 'polypeptide(L)'
;MQIGVVFPQTELGGDVGAVRAYAQGVDDLSFRHLIAYDHVLGADPAVHQDWTHHYTAATTFHEPFVLFGHLAALTGLELVTSVLVLPQRQTALVAKQAAEVDLLSSGRLRLGVGVGWNRVEYEGLGKNFESRGRSLDEQIGLLRRLWTEPSLSHRGTADTLIGVGIAPLPVQRPIPVWIGGRSPAAYRRMGRLADGWFPQMSSPDPEFERAATVVAQAATAAGRDPATIGLEPRLKWEGELNGFVALAKSWRAVGATHAAVDTMSAELTGVDEHLKVLSEIAPALTEPSGGGA
;
A
#
# COMPACT_ATOMS: atom_id res chain seq x y z
N MET A 1 -12.73 -12.27 -2.05
CA MET A 1 -11.50 -11.60 -1.58
C MET A 1 -10.46 -11.75 -2.68
N GLN A 2 -9.94 -10.64 -3.21
CA GLN A 2 -8.85 -10.67 -4.19
C GLN A 2 -7.53 -10.92 -3.46
N ILE A 3 -6.66 -11.75 -4.05
CA ILE A 3 -5.39 -12.11 -3.41
C ILE A 3 -4.23 -11.54 -4.23
N GLY A 4 -3.38 -10.80 -3.59
CA GLY A 4 -2.11 -10.30 -4.13
C GLY A 4 -0.92 -10.74 -3.30
N VAL A 5 0.22 -10.13 -3.57
CA VAL A 5 1.47 -10.42 -2.88
C VAL A 5 2.17 -9.14 -2.44
N VAL A 6 2.99 -9.22 -1.40
CA VAL A 6 3.98 -8.21 -1.07
C VAL A 6 5.27 -8.52 -1.83
N PHE A 7 5.79 -7.53 -2.55
CA PHE A 7 7.09 -7.67 -3.22
C PHE A 7 8.22 -7.71 -2.18
N PRO A 8 9.02 -8.79 -2.12
CA PRO A 8 10.06 -8.96 -1.09
C PRO A 8 11.31 -8.13 -1.42
N GLN A 9 11.15 -6.83 -1.52
CA GLN A 9 12.16 -5.89 -2.03
C GLN A 9 13.41 -5.77 -1.16
N THR A 10 13.33 -6.11 0.12
CA THR A 10 14.48 -6.11 1.02
C THR A 10 15.41 -7.31 0.80
N GLU A 11 14.94 -8.34 0.06
CA GLU A 11 15.64 -9.62 -0.13
C GLU A 11 16.11 -9.82 -1.58
N LEU A 12 15.33 -9.34 -2.55
CA LEU A 12 15.71 -9.45 -3.96
C LEU A 12 16.74 -8.39 -4.39
N GLY A 13 17.04 -7.43 -3.52
CA GLY A 13 18.10 -6.45 -3.70
C GLY A 13 17.96 -5.61 -4.97
N GLY A 14 19.10 -5.26 -5.57
CA GLY A 14 19.19 -4.51 -6.83
C GLY A 14 19.20 -5.36 -8.07
N ASP A 15 18.86 -6.66 -8.01
CA ASP A 15 18.84 -7.55 -9.17
C ASP A 15 17.55 -7.34 -9.99
N VAL A 16 17.68 -6.59 -11.09
CA VAL A 16 16.57 -6.31 -12.03
C VAL A 16 16.03 -7.60 -12.66
N GLY A 17 16.85 -8.65 -12.82
CA GLY A 17 16.42 -9.95 -13.29
C GLY A 17 15.47 -10.62 -12.30
N ALA A 18 15.81 -10.61 -11.01
CA ALA A 18 14.96 -11.14 -9.93
C ALA A 18 13.65 -10.34 -9.78
N VAL A 19 13.70 -9.02 -9.88
CA VAL A 19 12.50 -8.15 -9.86
C VAL A 19 11.53 -8.57 -10.97
N ARG A 20 12.02 -8.73 -12.19
CA ARG A 20 11.21 -9.17 -13.34
C ARG A 20 10.65 -10.57 -13.15
N ALA A 21 11.51 -11.53 -12.79
CA ALA A 21 11.12 -12.93 -12.63
C ALA A 21 10.05 -13.09 -11.55
N TYR A 22 10.19 -12.37 -10.43
CA TYR A 22 9.20 -12.38 -9.36
C TYR A 22 7.84 -11.85 -9.85
N ALA A 23 7.83 -10.67 -10.46
CA ALA A 23 6.58 -10.04 -10.89
C ALA A 23 5.84 -10.86 -11.95
N GLN A 24 6.57 -11.41 -12.95
CA GLN A 24 5.99 -12.28 -13.98
C GLN A 24 5.51 -13.62 -13.38
N GLY A 25 6.30 -14.23 -12.50
CA GLY A 25 5.88 -15.48 -11.82
C GLY A 25 4.64 -15.29 -10.94
N VAL A 26 4.49 -14.14 -10.29
CA VAL A 26 3.28 -13.78 -9.53
C VAL A 26 2.06 -13.64 -10.45
N ASP A 27 2.21 -13.00 -11.60
CA ASP A 27 1.16 -12.86 -12.62
C ASP A 27 0.77 -14.23 -13.20
N ASP A 28 1.75 -15.06 -13.54
CA ASP A 28 1.54 -16.46 -14.03
C ASP A 28 0.80 -17.32 -12.99
N LEU A 29 1.05 -17.13 -11.70
CA LEU A 29 0.34 -17.79 -10.60
C LEU A 29 -1.07 -17.21 -10.35
N SER A 30 -1.52 -16.26 -11.18
CA SER A 30 -2.86 -15.64 -11.13
C SER A 30 -3.15 -14.84 -9.85
N PHE A 31 -2.15 -14.35 -9.15
CA PHE A 31 -2.35 -13.30 -8.16
C PHE A 31 -2.87 -12.04 -8.84
N ARG A 32 -3.60 -11.20 -8.11
CA ARG A 32 -4.31 -10.06 -8.69
C ARG A 32 -3.55 -8.74 -8.59
N HIS A 33 -2.72 -8.60 -7.56
CA HIS A 33 -1.99 -7.35 -7.32
C HIS A 33 -0.64 -7.60 -6.65
N LEU A 34 0.25 -6.62 -6.83
CA LEU A 34 1.56 -6.59 -6.22
C LEU A 34 1.69 -5.32 -5.37
N ILE A 35 2.04 -5.50 -4.11
CA ILE A 35 2.27 -4.41 -3.15
C ILE A 35 3.76 -4.11 -3.05
N ALA A 36 4.14 -2.82 -3.09
CA ALA A 36 5.47 -2.34 -2.74
C ALA A 36 5.42 -1.35 -1.57
N TYR A 37 6.44 -1.39 -0.71
CA TYR A 37 6.64 -0.45 0.39
C TYR A 37 7.48 0.74 -0.07
N ASP A 38 7.40 1.86 0.67
CA ASP A 38 8.08 3.11 0.37
C ASP A 38 9.01 3.53 1.53
N HIS A 39 10.29 3.58 1.25
CA HIS A 39 11.29 4.29 2.03
C HIS A 39 12.29 4.94 1.07
N VAL A 40 12.50 6.25 1.23
CA VAL A 40 13.44 7.04 0.42
C VAL A 40 14.83 7.02 1.06
N LEU A 41 14.87 7.18 2.39
CA LEU A 41 16.10 7.22 3.18
C LEU A 41 16.01 6.30 4.38
N GLY A 42 17.05 5.52 4.63
CA GLY A 42 17.25 4.76 5.87
C GLY A 42 18.19 5.48 6.83
N ALA A 43 18.03 5.28 8.12
CA ALA A 43 18.97 5.76 9.12
C ALA A 43 20.20 4.86 9.22
N ASP A 44 21.38 5.47 9.44
CA ASP A 44 22.58 4.74 9.81
C ASP A 44 22.60 4.55 11.35
N PRO A 45 22.53 3.30 11.85
CA PRO A 45 22.56 3.03 13.30
C PRO A 45 23.86 3.48 13.98
N ALA A 46 24.97 3.61 13.25
CA ALA A 46 26.21 4.10 13.79
C ALA A 46 26.16 5.59 14.16
N VAL A 47 25.30 6.35 13.46
CA VAL A 47 25.06 7.77 13.72
C VAL A 47 23.87 7.99 14.66
N HIS A 48 22.79 7.24 14.43
CA HIS A 48 21.55 7.29 15.20
C HIS A 48 21.53 6.16 16.26
N GLN A 49 22.24 6.36 17.39
CA GLN A 49 22.46 5.30 18.41
C GLN A 49 21.16 4.79 19.06
N ASP A 50 20.09 5.59 19.07
CA ASP A 50 18.76 5.20 19.58
C ASP A 50 17.91 4.46 18.54
N TRP A 51 18.47 4.13 17.36
CA TRP A 51 17.74 3.47 16.29
C TRP A 51 17.44 2.01 16.62
N THR A 52 16.17 1.69 16.82
CA THR A 52 15.69 0.34 17.18
C THR A 52 14.83 -0.31 16.08
N HIS A 53 14.69 0.34 14.94
CA HIS A 53 13.86 -0.15 13.85
C HIS A 53 14.63 -1.09 12.92
N HIS A 54 13.90 -1.99 12.24
CA HIS A 54 14.49 -3.01 11.37
C HIS A 54 15.11 -2.42 10.09
N TYR A 55 14.55 -1.30 9.56
CA TYR A 55 15.00 -0.72 8.31
C TYR A 55 16.09 0.33 8.58
N THR A 56 17.21 0.16 7.90
CA THR A 56 18.40 1.01 8.03
C THR A 56 18.83 1.54 6.66
N ALA A 57 19.89 2.35 6.62
CA ALA A 57 20.50 2.81 5.37
C ALA A 57 21.00 1.68 4.45
N ALA A 58 21.19 0.48 4.99
CA ALA A 58 21.59 -0.71 4.23
C ALA A 58 20.40 -1.53 3.71
N THR A 59 19.17 -1.20 4.12
CA THR A 59 17.97 -1.95 3.71
C THR A 59 17.50 -1.47 2.33
N THR A 60 17.36 -2.40 1.39
CA THR A 60 16.96 -2.07 0.03
C THR A 60 15.47 -1.77 -0.06
N PHE A 61 15.14 -0.62 -0.61
CA PHE A 61 13.80 -0.25 -1.03
C PHE A 61 13.86 0.34 -2.43
N HIS A 62 12.90 -0.03 -3.28
CA HIS A 62 12.72 0.61 -4.58
C HIS A 62 11.83 1.84 -4.46
N GLU A 63 12.06 2.84 -5.30
CA GLU A 63 11.11 3.95 -5.43
C GLU A 63 9.84 3.44 -6.13
N PRO A 64 8.65 3.51 -5.48
CA PRO A 64 7.48 2.78 -5.96
C PRO A 64 7.01 3.17 -7.37
N PHE A 65 6.99 4.46 -7.71
CA PHE A 65 6.51 4.87 -9.05
C PHE A 65 7.47 4.47 -10.17
N VAL A 66 8.79 4.49 -9.92
CA VAL A 66 9.79 4.02 -10.88
C VAL A 66 9.67 2.51 -11.06
N LEU A 67 9.56 1.75 -9.97
CA LEU A 67 9.33 0.30 -10.02
C LEU A 67 8.03 -0.02 -10.78
N PHE A 68 6.94 0.64 -10.46
CA PHE A 68 5.63 0.40 -11.06
C PHE A 68 5.58 0.77 -12.54
N GLY A 69 6.28 1.83 -12.96
CA GLY A 69 6.45 2.15 -14.37
C GLY A 69 7.12 1.01 -15.16
N HIS A 70 8.10 0.34 -14.54
CA HIS A 70 8.73 -0.84 -15.13
C HIS A 70 7.79 -2.06 -15.15
N LEU A 71 7.12 -2.36 -14.03
CA LEU A 71 6.26 -3.53 -13.90
C LEU A 71 4.96 -3.42 -14.71
N ALA A 72 4.45 -2.23 -14.94
CA ALA A 72 3.24 -1.99 -15.73
C ALA A 72 3.34 -2.54 -17.16
N ALA A 73 4.55 -2.53 -17.74
CA ALA A 73 4.82 -3.07 -19.07
C ALA A 73 5.06 -4.59 -19.10
N LEU A 74 5.29 -5.21 -17.95
CA LEU A 74 5.72 -6.61 -17.84
C LEU A 74 4.61 -7.55 -17.37
N THR A 75 3.59 -7.02 -16.68
CA THR A 75 2.55 -7.82 -16.01
C THR A 75 1.17 -7.22 -16.16
N GLY A 76 0.14 -8.05 -15.93
CA GLY A 76 -1.25 -7.65 -15.81
C GLY A 76 -1.70 -7.25 -14.38
N LEU A 77 -0.79 -7.26 -13.42
CA LEU A 77 -1.09 -7.04 -12.01
C LEU A 77 -1.57 -5.60 -11.72
N GLU A 78 -2.49 -5.45 -10.76
CA GLU A 78 -2.73 -4.17 -10.10
C GLU A 78 -1.50 -3.82 -9.24
N LEU A 79 -1.04 -2.58 -9.35
CA LEU A 79 0.15 -2.07 -8.67
C LEU A 79 -0.28 -1.24 -7.45
N VAL A 80 0.20 -1.61 -6.27
CA VAL A 80 -0.29 -1.07 -5.00
C VAL A 80 0.85 -0.57 -4.13
N THR A 81 0.79 0.66 -3.65
CA THR A 81 1.69 1.10 -2.59
C THR A 81 1.10 0.80 -1.22
N SER A 82 1.86 0.25 -0.27
CA SER A 82 1.39 0.02 1.11
C SER A 82 2.49 0.29 2.14
N VAL A 83 2.75 1.53 2.40
CA VAL A 83 2.09 2.75 1.94
C VAL A 83 3.13 3.74 1.41
N LEU A 84 2.77 4.53 0.41
CA LEU A 84 3.54 5.73 0.05
C LEU A 84 3.48 6.71 1.22
N VAL A 85 4.63 7.18 1.71
CA VAL A 85 4.67 8.19 2.79
C VAL A 85 4.40 9.57 2.18
N LEU A 86 3.11 9.84 1.90
CA LEU A 86 2.67 10.97 1.11
C LEU A 86 3.15 12.34 1.67
N PRO A 87 3.15 12.61 3.00
CA PRO A 87 3.59 13.91 3.52
C PRO A 87 5.09 14.21 3.34
N GLN A 88 5.90 13.22 2.98
CA GLN A 88 7.30 13.43 2.62
C GLN A 88 7.48 13.95 1.18
N ARG A 89 6.43 13.94 0.37
CA ARG A 89 6.48 14.21 -1.07
C ARG A 89 5.75 15.50 -1.43
N GLN A 90 6.03 16.02 -2.61
CA GLN A 90 5.29 17.15 -3.20
C GLN A 90 3.99 16.63 -3.81
N THR A 91 2.85 17.16 -3.41
CA THR A 91 1.53 16.69 -3.83
C THR A 91 1.33 16.69 -5.34
N ALA A 92 1.69 17.78 -6.02
CA ALA A 92 1.55 17.90 -7.46
C ALA A 92 2.44 16.90 -8.23
N LEU A 93 3.66 16.61 -7.71
CA LEU A 93 4.54 15.62 -8.31
C LEU A 93 3.97 14.21 -8.15
N VAL A 94 3.47 13.86 -6.95
CA VAL A 94 2.80 12.57 -6.72
C VAL A 94 1.56 12.43 -7.61
N ALA A 95 0.75 13.48 -7.75
CA ALA A 95 -0.41 13.46 -8.64
C ALA A 95 -0.02 13.11 -10.08
N LYS A 96 1.09 13.70 -10.57
CA LYS A 96 1.60 13.46 -11.92
C LYS A 96 2.18 12.05 -12.07
N GLN A 97 3.02 11.60 -11.12
CA GLN A 97 3.62 10.27 -11.14
C GLN A 97 2.56 9.16 -11.07
N ALA A 98 1.57 9.32 -10.17
CA ALA A 98 0.47 8.37 -10.06
C ALA A 98 -0.37 8.32 -11.35
N ALA A 99 -0.66 9.47 -11.98
CA ALA A 99 -1.36 9.51 -13.25
C ALA A 99 -0.60 8.81 -14.37
N GLU A 100 0.74 8.96 -14.42
CA GLU A 100 1.58 8.25 -15.41
C GLU A 100 1.58 6.74 -15.19
N VAL A 101 1.75 6.26 -13.95
CA VAL A 101 1.67 4.82 -13.65
C VAL A 101 0.28 4.27 -13.99
N ASP A 102 -0.77 5.00 -13.66
CA ASP A 102 -2.14 4.61 -13.98
C ASP A 102 -2.39 4.50 -15.49
N LEU A 103 -1.86 5.43 -16.27
CA LEU A 103 -1.90 5.38 -17.75
C LEU A 103 -1.10 4.21 -18.30
N LEU A 104 0.16 4.05 -17.87
CA LEU A 104 1.05 2.99 -18.34
C LEU A 104 0.52 1.60 -17.98
N SER A 105 -0.17 1.48 -16.86
CA SER A 105 -0.82 0.25 -16.42
C SER A 105 -2.25 0.07 -16.94
N SER A 106 -2.79 1.02 -17.73
CA SER A 106 -4.18 0.99 -18.21
C SER A 106 -5.21 0.93 -17.06
N GLY A 107 -5.03 1.78 -16.05
CA GLY A 107 -5.97 1.92 -14.92
C GLY A 107 -5.77 0.87 -13.82
N ARG A 108 -4.55 0.35 -13.63
CA ARG A 108 -4.23 -0.69 -12.63
C ARG A 108 -3.38 -0.15 -11.48
N LEU A 109 -3.52 1.13 -11.11
CA LEU A 109 -2.87 1.69 -9.92
C LEU A 109 -3.88 1.81 -8.78
N ARG A 110 -3.49 1.39 -7.58
CA ARG A 110 -4.15 1.66 -6.31
C ARG A 110 -3.16 2.32 -5.37
N LEU A 111 -3.44 3.58 -5.02
CA LEU A 111 -2.52 4.39 -4.24
C LEU A 111 -2.79 4.22 -2.74
N GLY A 112 -2.00 3.38 -2.08
CA GLY A 112 -1.99 3.28 -0.64
C GLY A 112 -1.06 4.33 -0.03
N VAL A 113 -1.57 5.13 0.92
CA VAL A 113 -0.84 6.23 1.53
C VAL A 113 -0.82 6.14 3.06
N GLY A 114 0.19 6.73 3.66
CA GLY A 114 0.33 6.80 5.11
C GLY A 114 1.13 8.01 5.56
N VAL A 115 1.20 8.20 6.89
CA VAL A 115 1.97 9.30 7.48
C VAL A 115 3.43 8.96 7.74
N GLY A 116 3.82 7.68 7.65
CA GLY A 116 5.16 7.24 8.01
C GLY A 116 5.49 7.39 9.50
N TRP A 117 6.58 6.77 9.90
CA TRP A 117 7.06 6.72 11.29
C TRP A 117 8.50 7.24 11.44
N ASN A 118 9.27 7.25 10.35
CA ASN A 118 10.69 7.53 10.34
C ASN A 118 10.96 9.06 10.36
N ARG A 119 11.26 9.61 11.54
CA ARG A 119 11.57 11.03 11.72
C ARG A 119 12.85 11.43 10.96
N VAL A 120 13.87 10.57 10.95
CA VAL A 120 15.15 10.85 10.27
C VAL A 120 14.93 11.05 8.77
N GLU A 121 14.08 10.24 8.17
CA GLU A 121 13.72 10.36 6.77
C GLU A 121 12.96 11.66 6.47
N TYR A 122 12.03 12.08 7.36
CA TYR A 122 11.35 13.37 7.26
C TYR A 122 12.32 14.54 7.27
N GLU A 123 13.28 14.53 8.19
CA GLU A 123 14.30 15.56 8.33
C GLU A 123 15.21 15.59 7.09
N GLY A 124 15.66 14.44 6.62
CA GLY A 124 16.48 14.30 5.41
C GLY A 124 15.77 14.77 4.13
N LEU A 125 14.46 14.68 4.08
CA LEU A 125 13.62 15.18 2.97
C LEU A 125 13.12 16.61 3.18
N GLY A 126 13.56 17.30 4.24
CA GLY A 126 13.17 18.68 4.54
C GLY A 126 11.69 18.84 4.87
N LYS A 127 11.06 17.82 5.47
CA LYS A 127 9.64 17.81 5.81
C LYS A 127 9.40 17.83 7.31
N ASN A 128 8.29 18.47 7.72
CA ASN A 128 7.93 18.56 9.13
C ASN A 128 7.15 17.30 9.57
N PHE A 129 7.77 16.54 10.47
CA PHE A 129 7.19 15.32 11.02
C PHE A 129 5.91 15.59 11.84
N GLU A 130 5.81 16.70 12.56
CA GLU A 130 4.68 16.98 13.46
C GLU A 130 3.40 17.35 12.70
N SER A 131 3.52 17.93 11.51
CA SER A 131 2.36 18.29 10.68
C SER A 131 1.84 17.15 9.80
N ARG A 132 2.54 15.98 9.73
CA ARG A 132 2.31 14.93 8.76
C ARG A 132 0.86 14.44 8.63
N GLY A 133 0.11 14.40 9.75
CA GLY A 133 -1.30 13.98 9.72
C GLY A 133 -2.20 15.00 9.02
N ARG A 134 -2.00 16.31 9.29
CA ARG A 134 -2.76 17.38 8.62
C ARG A 134 -2.39 17.49 7.15
N SER A 135 -1.09 17.38 6.86
CA SER A 135 -0.60 17.37 5.47
C SER A 135 -1.22 16.22 4.67
N LEU A 136 -1.27 15.01 5.23
CA LEU A 136 -1.90 13.86 4.56
C LEU A 136 -3.38 14.12 4.24
N ASP A 137 -4.15 14.69 5.19
CA ASP A 137 -5.58 14.98 4.98
C ASP A 137 -5.77 15.97 3.83
N GLU A 138 -4.98 17.04 3.77
CA GLU A 138 -5.00 18.05 2.71
C GLU A 138 -4.58 17.44 1.36
N GLN A 139 -3.48 16.70 1.34
CA GLN A 139 -2.92 16.10 0.13
C GLN A 139 -3.87 15.12 -0.53
N ILE A 140 -4.57 14.26 0.23
CA ILE A 140 -5.55 13.31 -0.34
C ILE A 140 -6.67 14.07 -1.10
N GLY A 141 -7.20 15.13 -0.50
CA GLY A 141 -8.21 15.97 -1.14
C GLY A 141 -7.69 16.63 -2.42
N LEU A 142 -6.46 17.14 -2.38
CA LEU A 142 -5.83 17.81 -3.50
C LEU A 142 -5.47 16.85 -4.63
N LEU A 143 -4.99 15.63 -4.34
CA LEU A 143 -4.74 14.59 -5.33
C LEU A 143 -6.01 14.26 -6.12
N ARG A 144 -7.14 14.03 -5.44
CA ARG A 144 -8.40 13.72 -6.11
C ARG A 144 -8.85 14.84 -7.06
N ARG A 145 -8.67 16.10 -6.65
CA ARG A 145 -8.96 17.25 -7.50
C ARG A 145 -8.03 17.34 -8.72
N LEU A 146 -6.72 17.12 -8.52
CA LEU A 146 -5.75 17.13 -9.62
C LEU A 146 -6.02 16.04 -10.65
N TRP A 147 -6.61 14.89 -10.26
CA TRP A 147 -6.94 13.80 -11.17
C TRP A 147 -8.28 13.97 -11.89
N THR A 148 -9.13 14.92 -11.45
CA THR A 148 -10.49 15.09 -11.99
C THR A 148 -10.73 16.47 -12.61
N GLU A 149 -10.04 17.50 -12.14
CA GLU A 149 -10.22 18.87 -12.62
C GLU A 149 -9.12 19.22 -13.66
N PRO A 150 -9.48 19.81 -14.82
CA PRO A 150 -8.48 20.23 -15.81
C PRO A 150 -7.54 21.32 -15.29
N SER A 151 -8.05 22.17 -14.42
CA SER A 151 -7.31 23.24 -13.73
C SER A 151 -7.98 23.57 -12.42
N LEU A 152 -7.16 23.84 -11.39
CA LEU A 152 -7.65 24.21 -10.07
C LEU A 152 -6.79 25.31 -9.41
N SER A 153 -7.39 25.96 -8.42
CA SER A 153 -6.66 26.75 -7.44
C SER A 153 -6.90 26.20 -6.05
N HIS A 154 -5.85 26.13 -5.24
CA HIS A 154 -5.85 25.69 -3.86
C HIS A 154 -4.91 26.53 -3.04
N ARG A 155 -5.34 26.95 -1.84
CA ARG A 155 -4.51 27.61 -0.82
C ARG A 155 -4.73 26.87 0.48
N GLY A 156 -3.80 26.00 0.81
CA GLY A 156 -3.81 25.19 2.03
C GLY A 156 -2.62 25.51 2.93
N THR A 157 -2.40 24.64 3.91
CA THR A 157 -1.28 24.72 4.86
C THR A 157 -0.03 24.02 4.34
N ALA A 158 -0.18 23.01 3.53
CA ALA A 158 0.91 22.22 2.93
C ALA A 158 1.19 22.65 1.49
N ASP A 159 0.16 23.00 0.71
CA ASP A 159 0.26 23.28 -0.71
C ASP A 159 -0.41 24.60 -1.11
N THR A 160 0.19 25.30 -2.08
CA THR A 160 -0.41 26.44 -2.77
C THR A 160 -0.27 26.25 -4.27
N LEU A 161 -1.40 26.09 -4.96
CA LEU A 161 -1.51 25.92 -6.40
C LEU A 161 -2.48 26.98 -6.94
N ILE A 162 -2.12 27.72 -8.00
CA ILE A 162 -2.96 28.79 -8.55
C ILE A 162 -3.10 28.59 -10.07
N GLY A 163 -4.30 28.24 -10.51
CA GLY A 163 -4.63 28.11 -11.94
C GLY A 163 -3.79 27.04 -12.65
N VAL A 164 -3.55 25.90 -12.02
CA VAL A 164 -2.71 24.82 -12.54
C VAL A 164 -3.47 23.50 -12.63
N GLY A 165 -2.99 22.60 -13.46
CA GLY A 165 -3.48 21.23 -13.60
C GLY A 165 -2.38 20.28 -14.04
N ILE A 166 -2.71 19.00 -14.12
CA ILE A 166 -1.83 17.96 -14.70
C ILE A 166 -2.40 17.51 -16.04
N ALA A 167 -1.53 17.19 -16.99
CA ALA A 167 -1.88 16.57 -18.25
C ALA A 167 -0.79 15.56 -18.65
N PRO A 168 -1.15 14.33 -19.10
CA PRO A 168 -2.50 13.81 -19.20
C PRO A 168 -3.14 13.54 -17.82
N LEU A 169 -4.46 13.43 -17.76
CA LEU A 169 -5.18 12.93 -16.60
C LEU A 169 -5.09 11.40 -16.55
N PRO A 170 -5.21 10.77 -15.38
CA PRO A 170 -5.18 9.30 -15.28
C PRO A 170 -6.38 8.64 -15.97
N VAL A 171 -6.33 7.33 -16.16
CA VAL A 171 -7.47 6.51 -16.62
C VAL A 171 -8.56 6.52 -15.55
N GLN A 172 -8.19 6.22 -14.30
CA GLN A 172 -9.08 6.24 -13.13
C GLN A 172 -9.25 7.67 -12.61
N ARG A 173 -10.49 8.15 -12.48
CA ARG A 173 -10.79 9.56 -12.11
C ARG A 173 -11.79 9.64 -10.97
N PRO A 174 -11.33 9.62 -9.71
CA PRO A 174 -9.94 9.60 -9.26
C PRO A 174 -9.35 8.18 -9.16
N ILE A 175 -8.02 8.09 -9.06
CA ILE A 175 -7.31 6.87 -8.66
C ILE A 175 -7.75 6.49 -7.22
N PRO A 176 -8.03 5.21 -6.93
CA PRO A 176 -8.41 4.78 -5.58
C PRO A 176 -7.31 5.06 -4.57
N VAL A 177 -7.68 5.67 -3.43
CA VAL A 177 -6.76 6.00 -2.34
C VAL A 177 -7.06 5.15 -1.13
N TRP A 178 -6.11 4.30 -0.77
CA TRP A 178 -6.17 3.47 0.43
C TRP A 178 -5.26 4.03 1.53
N ILE A 179 -5.57 3.77 2.80
CA ILE A 179 -4.80 4.35 3.91
C ILE A 179 -4.31 3.26 4.85
N GLY A 180 -3.01 3.31 5.20
CA GLY A 180 -2.41 2.49 6.24
C GLY A 180 -2.09 3.29 7.50
N GLY A 181 -2.06 2.57 8.63
CA GLY A 181 -1.67 3.14 9.93
C GLY A 181 -2.34 2.46 11.11
N ARG A 182 -1.78 2.70 12.32
CA ARG A 182 -2.24 2.09 13.58
C ARG A 182 -2.37 3.16 14.65
N SER A 183 -3.43 3.94 14.58
CA SER A 183 -3.76 4.90 15.64
C SER A 183 -5.22 5.34 15.51
N PRO A 184 -5.86 5.82 16.59
CA PRO A 184 -7.23 6.35 16.51
C PRO A 184 -7.39 7.49 15.49
N ALA A 185 -6.36 8.31 15.29
CA ALA A 185 -6.36 9.37 14.27
C ALA A 185 -6.32 8.78 12.84
N ALA A 186 -5.53 7.72 12.62
CA ALA A 186 -5.48 7.02 11.34
C ALA A 186 -6.82 6.34 11.04
N TYR A 187 -7.42 5.63 12.00
CA TYR A 187 -8.72 4.97 11.81
C TYR A 187 -9.84 5.97 11.46
N ARG A 188 -9.90 7.12 12.15
CA ARG A 188 -10.85 8.18 11.78
C ARG A 188 -10.60 8.74 10.37
N ARG A 189 -9.35 8.86 9.95
CA ARG A 189 -8.98 9.28 8.58
C ARG A 189 -9.43 8.26 7.55
N MET A 190 -9.19 6.96 7.81
CA MET A 190 -9.64 5.86 6.94
C MET A 190 -11.13 5.96 6.67
N GLY A 191 -11.97 6.06 7.69
CA GLY A 191 -13.42 6.22 7.53
C GLY A 191 -13.81 7.45 6.73
N ARG A 192 -13.18 8.60 7.00
CA ARG A 192 -13.54 9.87 6.35
C ARG A 192 -13.09 9.95 4.89
N LEU A 193 -11.89 9.43 4.56
CA LEU A 193 -11.20 9.78 3.32
C LEU A 193 -10.83 8.58 2.44
N ALA A 194 -10.69 7.36 2.97
CA ALA A 194 -10.14 6.26 2.21
C ALA A 194 -11.19 5.51 1.38
N ASP A 195 -10.76 4.97 0.23
CA ASP A 195 -11.56 3.99 -0.53
C ASP A 195 -11.35 2.57 0.01
N GLY A 196 -10.30 2.37 0.80
CA GLY A 196 -10.01 1.16 1.56
C GLY A 196 -8.89 1.39 2.56
N TRP A 197 -8.56 0.38 3.38
CA TRP A 197 -7.53 0.50 4.40
C TRP A 197 -6.74 -0.79 4.61
N PHE A 198 -5.52 -0.62 5.10
CA PHE A 198 -4.57 -1.69 5.43
C PHE A 198 -4.48 -1.79 6.96
N PRO A 199 -5.11 -2.81 7.58
CA PRO A 199 -4.95 -3.04 9.02
C PRO A 199 -3.51 -3.45 9.33
N GLN A 200 -3.00 -2.96 10.47
CA GLN A 200 -1.67 -3.29 10.95
C GLN A 200 -1.71 -4.37 12.04
N MET A 201 -2.75 -5.21 12.03
CA MET A 201 -2.94 -6.36 12.90
C MET A 201 -2.67 -7.63 12.11
N SER A 202 -2.09 -8.64 12.78
CA SER A 202 -1.79 -9.95 12.16
C SER A 202 -3.02 -10.85 12.02
N SER A 203 -4.06 -10.60 12.81
CA SER A 203 -5.31 -11.37 12.81
C SER A 203 -6.50 -10.45 13.08
N PRO A 204 -7.76 -10.87 12.77
CA PRO A 204 -8.96 -10.13 13.13
C PRO A 204 -9.31 -10.32 14.64
N ASP A 205 -8.44 -9.81 15.50
CA ASP A 205 -8.51 -9.85 16.94
C ASP A 205 -9.38 -8.70 17.51
N PRO A 206 -9.57 -8.61 18.87
CA PRO A 206 -10.34 -7.51 19.47
C PRO A 206 -9.75 -6.11 19.22
N GLU A 207 -8.45 -5.97 18.88
CA GLU A 207 -7.88 -4.69 18.48
C GLU A 207 -8.40 -4.29 17.09
N PHE A 208 -8.43 -5.25 16.16
CA PHE A 208 -9.02 -5.03 14.85
C PHE A 208 -10.50 -4.63 14.95
N GLU A 209 -11.29 -5.32 15.77
CA GLU A 209 -12.72 -5.01 15.94
C GLU A 209 -12.94 -3.56 16.43
N ARG A 210 -12.14 -3.12 17.39
CA ARG A 210 -12.16 -1.71 17.86
C ARG A 210 -11.78 -0.74 16.75
N ALA A 211 -10.75 -1.05 15.98
CA ALA A 211 -10.31 -0.23 14.85
C ALA A 211 -11.38 -0.13 13.76
N ALA A 212 -11.97 -1.27 13.37
CA ALA A 212 -13.04 -1.34 12.38
C ALA A 212 -14.28 -0.53 12.82
N THR A 213 -14.63 -0.60 14.11
CA THR A 213 -15.70 0.22 14.69
C THR A 213 -15.42 1.72 14.52
N VAL A 214 -14.21 2.17 14.82
CA VAL A 214 -13.83 3.58 14.66
C VAL A 214 -13.86 4.01 13.18
N VAL A 215 -13.40 3.15 12.27
CA VAL A 215 -13.46 3.41 10.82
C VAL A 215 -14.90 3.56 10.37
N ALA A 216 -15.79 2.62 10.74
CA ALA A 216 -17.20 2.64 10.37
C ALA A 216 -17.93 3.88 10.91
N GLN A 217 -17.73 4.22 12.19
CA GLN A 217 -18.32 5.43 12.80
C GLN A 217 -17.86 6.70 12.10
N ALA A 218 -16.54 6.80 11.76
CA ALA A 218 -16.00 7.96 11.07
C ALA A 218 -16.52 8.07 9.62
N ALA A 219 -16.76 6.95 8.94
CA ALA A 219 -17.38 6.93 7.62
C ALA A 219 -18.82 7.44 7.67
N THR A 220 -19.63 6.88 8.57
CA THR A 220 -21.02 7.32 8.77
C THR A 220 -21.11 8.80 9.13
N ALA A 221 -20.26 9.28 10.05
CA ALA A 221 -20.20 10.69 10.42
C ALA A 221 -19.79 11.62 9.24
N ALA A 222 -19.08 11.10 8.25
CA ALA A 222 -18.72 11.79 7.01
C ALA A 222 -19.76 11.61 5.88
N GLY A 223 -20.91 10.99 6.16
CA GLY A 223 -21.97 10.74 5.17
C GLY A 223 -21.61 9.64 4.16
N ARG A 224 -20.67 8.74 4.51
CA ARG A 224 -20.22 7.64 3.65
C ARG A 224 -20.78 6.30 4.16
N ASP A 225 -21.04 5.38 3.25
CA ASP A 225 -21.39 4.01 3.61
C ASP A 225 -20.11 3.22 3.99
N PRO A 226 -20.00 2.75 5.24
CA PRO A 226 -18.87 1.93 5.69
C PRO A 226 -18.64 0.66 4.86
N ALA A 227 -19.70 0.08 4.31
CA ALA A 227 -19.62 -1.15 3.50
C ALA A 227 -18.87 -0.96 2.18
N THR A 228 -18.70 0.28 1.72
CA THR A 228 -17.95 0.60 0.49
C THR A 228 -16.45 0.70 0.71
N ILE A 229 -15.99 0.68 1.98
CA ILE A 229 -14.57 0.83 2.31
C ILE A 229 -13.91 -0.54 2.26
N GLY A 230 -12.97 -0.72 1.33
CA GLY A 230 -12.22 -1.95 1.18
C GLY A 230 -11.33 -2.25 2.41
N LEU A 231 -11.05 -3.52 2.63
CA LEU A 231 -10.21 -4.01 3.72
C LEU A 231 -9.17 -4.98 3.14
N GLU A 232 -7.89 -4.72 3.39
CA GLU A 232 -6.78 -5.56 2.93
C GLU A 232 -5.77 -5.84 4.05
N PRO A 233 -5.86 -7.01 4.71
CA PRO A 233 -4.83 -7.48 5.61
C PRO A 233 -3.60 -7.97 4.84
N ARG A 234 -2.45 -7.89 5.52
CA ARG A 234 -1.22 -8.53 5.12
C ARG A 234 -1.12 -9.89 5.83
N LEU A 235 -1.02 -10.95 5.04
CA LEU A 235 -0.90 -12.34 5.52
C LEU A 235 0.57 -12.74 5.48
N LYS A 236 1.23 -12.72 6.62
CA LYS A 236 2.64 -13.13 6.71
C LYS A 236 2.75 -14.65 6.62
N TRP A 237 3.67 -15.12 5.76
CA TRP A 237 4.04 -16.52 5.68
C TRP A 237 4.96 -16.91 6.84
N GLU A 238 4.58 -17.94 7.58
CA GLU A 238 5.33 -18.46 8.73
C GLU A 238 5.71 -19.95 8.57
N GLY A 239 5.71 -20.43 7.30
CA GLY A 239 6.18 -21.80 6.98
C GLY A 239 5.11 -22.90 7.09
N GLU A 240 3.85 -22.61 7.44
CA GLU A 240 2.80 -23.62 7.63
C GLU A 240 1.52 -23.24 6.87
N LEU A 241 1.15 -24.09 5.89
CA LEU A 241 0.06 -23.81 4.95
C LEU A 241 -1.33 -23.82 5.61
N ASN A 242 -1.60 -24.78 6.51
CA ASN A 242 -2.94 -24.89 7.11
C ASN A 242 -3.29 -23.69 7.99
N GLY A 243 -2.34 -23.23 8.82
CA GLY A 243 -2.48 -22.03 9.64
C GLY A 243 -2.65 -20.79 8.79
N PHE A 244 -1.89 -20.68 7.70
CA PHE A 244 -1.99 -19.60 6.74
C PHE A 244 -3.38 -19.53 6.07
N VAL A 245 -3.90 -20.67 5.62
CA VAL A 245 -5.25 -20.76 5.04
C VAL A 245 -6.33 -20.44 6.08
N ALA A 246 -6.17 -20.91 7.31
CA ALA A 246 -7.09 -20.58 8.41
C ALA A 246 -7.11 -19.07 8.70
N LEU A 247 -5.95 -18.43 8.71
CA LEU A 247 -5.83 -16.97 8.86
C LEU A 247 -6.52 -16.22 7.70
N ALA A 248 -6.31 -16.65 6.47
CA ALA A 248 -6.98 -16.06 5.30
C ALA A 248 -8.51 -16.19 5.38
N LYS A 249 -9.00 -17.34 5.85
CA LYS A 249 -10.45 -17.56 6.08
C LYS A 249 -11.00 -16.66 7.19
N SER A 250 -10.27 -16.46 8.28
CA SER A 250 -10.71 -15.57 9.37
C SER A 250 -10.83 -14.12 8.91
N TRP A 251 -9.91 -13.63 8.09
CA TRP A 251 -10.00 -12.30 7.49
C TRP A 251 -11.16 -12.18 6.48
N ARG A 252 -11.38 -13.23 5.68
CA ARG A 252 -12.55 -13.26 4.78
C ARG A 252 -13.88 -13.18 5.56
N ALA A 253 -13.97 -13.87 6.70
CA ALA A 253 -15.17 -13.88 7.54
C ALA A 253 -15.53 -12.50 8.12
N VAL A 254 -14.54 -11.64 8.36
CA VAL A 254 -14.77 -10.26 8.82
C VAL A 254 -14.87 -9.24 7.68
N GLY A 255 -15.02 -9.69 6.43
CA GLY A 255 -15.30 -8.84 5.27
C GLY A 255 -14.09 -8.31 4.54
N ALA A 256 -12.91 -8.93 4.67
CA ALA A 256 -11.75 -8.55 3.87
C ALA A 256 -12.07 -8.69 2.36
N THR A 257 -11.93 -7.58 1.64
CA THR A 257 -12.16 -7.51 0.19
C THR A 257 -10.93 -7.95 -0.61
N HIS A 258 -9.74 -7.69 -0.04
CA HIS A 258 -8.43 -8.03 -0.57
C HIS A 258 -7.59 -8.69 0.53
N ALA A 259 -6.50 -9.32 0.15
CA ALA A 259 -5.42 -9.74 1.06
C ALA A 259 -4.11 -9.85 0.29
N ALA A 260 -2.99 -9.56 0.93
CA ALA A 260 -1.67 -9.71 0.34
C ALA A 260 -0.83 -10.75 1.10
N VAL A 261 -0.32 -11.73 0.36
CA VAL A 261 0.63 -12.73 0.88
C VAL A 261 1.99 -12.06 1.05
N ASP A 262 2.55 -12.11 2.26
CA ASP A 262 3.86 -11.55 2.56
C ASP A 262 4.84 -12.67 2.90
N THR A 263 5.76 -12.93 1.97
CA THR A 263 6.86 -13.90 2.13
C THR A 263 8.17 -13.23 2.54
N MET A 264 8.18 -11.90 2.74
CA MET A 264 9.37 -11.18 3.16
C MET A 264 9.76 -11.52 4.60
N SER A 265 11.05 -11.69 4.86
CA SER A 265 11.60 -12.15 6.16
C SER A 265 11.12 -13.55 6.59
N ALA A 266 10.85 -14.42 5.62
CA ALA A 266 10.50 -15.83 5.84
C ALA A 266 11.71 -16.78 5.64
N GLU A 267 12.94 -16.25 5.72
CA GLU A 267 14.20 -16.99 5.53
C GLU A 267 14.32 -17.66 4.14
N LEU A 268 13.67 -17.08 3.13
CA LEU A 268 13.71 -17.55 1.75
C LEU A 268 14.88 -16.92 0.99
N THR A 269 15.55 -17.71 0.17
CA THR A 269 16.73 -17.28 -0.58
C THR A 269 16.41 -17.12 -2.06
N GLY A 270 16.42 -15.88 -2.53
CA GLY A 270 16.23 -15.56 -3.96
C GLY A 270 14.79 -15.76 -4.45
N VAL A 271 14.58 -15.45 -5.70
CA VAL A 271 13.25 -15.39 -6.32
C VAL A 271 12.55 -16.74 -6.40
N ASP A 272 13.30 -17.82 -6.64
CA ASP A 272 12.74 -19.15 -6.86
C ASP A 272 12.05 -19.71 -5.61
N GLU A 273 12.62 -19.49 -4.44
CA GLU A 273 12.01 -19.96 -3.18
C GLU A 273 10.75 -19.18 -2.85
N HIS A 274 10.72 -17.87 -3.08
CA HIS A 274 9.49 -17.08 -2.94
C HIS A 274 8.39 -17.58 -3.88
N LEU A 275 8.71 -17.79 -5.17
CA LEU A 275 7.73 -18.27 -6.14
C LEU A 275 7.27 -19.70 -5.85
N LYS A 276 8.15 -20.55 -5.35
CA LYS A 276 7.77 -21.90 -4.90
C LYS A 276 6.73 -21.84 -3.78
N VAL A 277 6.97 -21.07 -2.73
CA VAL A 277 5.99 -20.87 -1.63
C VAL A 277 4.68 -20.32 -2.16
N LEU A 278 4.73 -19.32 -3.03
CA LEU A 278 3.53 -18.73 -3.62
C LEU A 278 2.76 -19.71 -4.47
N SER A 279 3.44 -20.63 -5.19
CA SER A 279 2.80 -21.68 -5.99
C SER A 279 2.04 -22.72 -5.14
N GLU A 280 2.48 -22.95 -3.90
CA GLU A 280 1.80 -23.81 -2.93
C GLU A 280 0.58 -23.11 -2.30
N ILE A 281 0.69 -21.79 -2.06
CA ILE A 281 -0.36 -20.98 -1.44
C ILE A 281 -1.51 -20.66 -2.40
N ALA A 282 -1.21 -20.33 -3.66
CA ALA A 282 -2.20 -19.84 -4.63
C ALA A 282 -3.43 -20.75 -4.77
N PRO A 283 -3.31 -22.08 -5.02
CA PRO A 283 -4.47 -22.95 -5.13
C PRO A 283 -5.26 -23.05 -3.83
N ALA A 284 -4.58 -23.05 -2.67
CA ALA A 284 -5.23 -23.17 -1.36
C ALA A 284 -6.09 -21.96 -0.97
N LEU A 285 -5.82 -20.77 -1.54
CA LEU A 285 -6.61 -19.55 -1.32
C LEU A 285 -7.74 -19.36 -2.35
N THR A 286 -7.65 -20.01 -3.51
CA THR A 286 -8.62 -19.87 -4.62
C THR A 286 -9.72 -20.93 -4.59
N GLU A 287 -9.54 -22.03 -3.85
CA GLU A 287 -10.61 -23.04 -3.72
C GLU A 287 -11.89 -22.41 -3.15
N PRO A 288 -13.06 -22.64 -3.80
CA PRO A 288 -14.32 -22.27 -3.20
C PRO A 288 -14.46 -23.04 -1.89
N SER A 289 -14.80 -22.35 -0.81
CA SER A 289 -15.12 -22.96 0.50
C SER A 289 -16.01 -24.17 0.23
N GLY A 290 -15.47 -25.39 0.37
CA GLY A 290 -16.19 -26.62 0.11
C GLY A 290 -17.54 -26.54 0.82
N GLY A 291 -18.61 -26.65 0.05
CA GLY A 291 -19.94 -26.83 0.59
C GLY A 291 -19.91 -28.11 1.44
N GLY A 292 -20.03 -27.92 2.74
CA GLY A 292 -20.34 -29.02 3.63
C GLY A 292 -21.67 -29.62 3.17
N ALA A 293 -21.62 -30.89 2.83
CA ALA A 293 -22.78 -31.72 2.63
C ALA A 293 -23.51 -31.96 3.95
#